data_c82b9d1b826e2c1f37f0ae11909ca78a
#
_entry.id   c82b9d1b826e2c1f37f0ae11909ca78a
#
_cell.length_a   1.000
_cell.length_b   1.000
_cell.length_c   1.000
_cell.angle_alpha   90.00
_cell.angle_beta   90.00
_cell.angle_gamma   90.00
#
_symmetry.space_group_name_H-M   'P 1'
#
loop_
_entity.id
_entity.type
_entity.pdbx_description
1 polymer ?
#
loop_
_entity_poly.entity_id
_entity_poly.type
_entity_poly.pdbx_seq_one_letter_code
_entity_poly.pdbx_strand_id
1 'polypeptide(L)'
;QFISEKIEIKLNQSIKYVTEYLESIKYRKASIQIRELFELLSEQKTASKETLEKSLKLLSPFCPHITEELWAKIGNNKSGKDFISLARWPEVDKSKLGKKKKKKQDINEKIITKLKPISEKYPEKKKIYLYTIPPEKDKIDKEKISKETGKEVEVYSSADKDKYDPENKSKKAKPGLPGIYLE
;
A
#
# COMPACT_ATOMS: atom_id res chain seq x y z
N GLN A 1 -3.88 -10.05 27.28
CA GLN A 1 -2.79 -10.15 26.28
C GLN A 1 -2.88 -8.93 25.39
N PHE A 2 -1.82 -8.11 25.40
CA PHE A 2 -1.76 -6.89 24.60
C PHE A 2 -1.60 -7.28 23.13
N ILE A 3 -2.62 -7.05 22.33
CA ILE A 3 -2.51 -7.09 20.87
C ILE A 3 -1.82 -5.80 20.45
N SER A 4 -0.85 -5.89 19.55
CA SER A 4 -0.21 -4.71 18.97
C SER A 4 -1.28 -3.84 18.28
N GLU A 5 -1.32 -2.56 18.60
CA GLU A 5 -2.21 -1.58 17.95
C GLU A 5 -2.12 -1.66 16.40
N LYS A 6 -0.94 -1.97 15.89
CA LYS A 6 -0.68 -2.20 14.46
C LYS A 6 -1.54 -3.34 13.88
N ILE A 7 -1.70 -4.43 14.64
CA ILE A 7 -2.52 -5.58 14.22
C ILE A 7 -4.00 -5.23 14.25
N GLU A 8 -4.46 -4.57 15.31
CA GLU A 8 -5.86 -4.16 15.41
C GLU A 8 -6.27 -3.23 14.26
N ILE A 9 -5.43 -2.24 13.95
CA ILE A 9 -5.64 -1.35 12.81
C ILE A 9 -5.69 -2.14 11.51
N LYS A 10 -4.70 -3.02 11.26
CA LYS A 10 -4.65 -3.82 10.03
C LYS A 10 -5.85 -4.75 9.91
N LEU A 11 -6.25 -5.41 11.01
CA LEU A 11 -7.42 -6.28 11.04
C LEU A 11 -8.69 -5.52 10.65
N ASN A 12 -8.95 -4.38 11.28
CA ASN A 12 -10.14 -3.57 10.98
C ASN A 12 -10.13 -3.01 9.55
N GLN A 13 -8.96 -2.60 9.04
CA GLN A 13 -8.80 -2.22 7.64
C GLN A 13 -9.07 -3.41 6.71
N SER A 14 -8.58 -4.60 7.05
CA SER A 14 -8.81 -5.80 6.24
C SER A 14 -10.27 -6.21 6.23
N ILE A 15 -10.97 -6.17 7.38
CA ILE A 15 -12.42 -6.40 7.44
C ILE A 15 -13.15 -5.46 6.47
N LYS A 16 -12.86 -4.17 6.54
CA LYS A 16 -13.48 -3.18 5.67
C LYS A 16 -13.25 -3.46 4.19
N TYR A 17 -11.97 -3.57 3.80
CA TYR A 17 -11.63 -3.68 2.38
C TYR A 17 -11.99 -5.05 1.79
N VAL A 18 -11.85 -6.13 2.55
CA VAL A 18 -12.26 -7.46 2.08
C VAL A 18 -13.77 -7.50 1.84
N THR A 19 -14.57 -6.94 2.76
CA THR A 19 -16.03 -6.83 2.57
C THR A 19 -16.36 -6.05 1.30
N GLU A 20 -15.83 -4.83 1.14
CA GLU A 20 -16.05 -3.99 -0.04
C GLU A 20 -15.62 -4.69 -1.35
N TYR A 21 -14.53 -5.45 -1.32
CA TYR A 21 -14.01 -6.15 -2.49
C TYR A 21 -14.82 -7.39 -2.84
N LEU A 22 -15.33 -8.13 -1.84
CA LEU A 22 -16.21 -9.28 -2.07
C LEU A 22 -17.54 -8.82 -2.66
N GLU A 23 -18.16 -7.77 -2.10
CA GLU A 23 -19.41 -7.17 -2.61
C GLU A 23 -19.23 -6.65 -4.05
N SER A 24 -18.03 -6.17 -4.41
CA SER A 24 -17.70 -5.67 -5.75
C SER A 24 -17.12 -6.73 -6.69
N ILE A 25 -17.11 -8.03 -6.31
CA ILE A 25 -16.55 -9.16 -7.09
C ILE A 25 -15.06 -8.96 -7.45
N LYS A 26 -14.32 -8.25 -6.61
CA LYS A 26 -12.86 -7.98 -6.79
C LYS A 26 -12.01 -8.98 -6.01
N TYR A 27 -12.20 -10.27 -6.24
CA TYR A 27 -11.58 -11.36 -5.47
C TYR A 27 -10.06 -11.27 -5.36
N ARG A 28 -9.37 -10.89 -6.43
CA ARG A 28 -7.91 -10.69 -6.38
C ARG A 28 -7.49 -9.61 -5.38
N LYS A 29 -8.25 -8.52 -5.25
CA LYS A 29 -7.94 -7.48 -4.28
C LYS A 29 -8.24 -7.94 -2.86
N ALA A 30 -9.31 -8.68 -2.67
CA ALA A 30 -9.64 -9.27 -1.38
C ALA A 30 -8.55 -10.25 -0.91
N SER A 31 -8.10 -11.17 -1.78
CA SER A 31 -7.04 -12.13 -1.45
C SER A 31 -5.71 -11.47 -1.10
N ILE A 32 -5.33 -10.37 -1.76
CA ILE A 32 -4.13 -9.60 -1.41
C ILE A 32 -4.26 -9.02 0.00
N GLN A 33 -5.41 -8.43 0.36
CA GLN A 33 -5.63 -7.86 1.70
C GLN A 33 -5.58 -8.93 2.79
N ILE A 34 -6.13 -10.12 2.52
CA ILE A 34 -6.09 -11.26 3.45
C ILE A 34 -4.65 -11.73 3.62
N ARG A 35 -3.89 -11.91 2.53
CA ARG A 35 -2.49 -12.29 2.58
C ARG A 35 -1.66 -11.33 3.43
N GLU A 36 -1.76 -10.03 3.18
CA GLU A 36 -1.05 -9.01 3.95
C GLU A 36 -1.40 -9.03 5.45
N LEU A 37 -2.65 -9.36 5.81
CA LEU A 37 -3.05 -9.54 7.20
C LEU A 37 -2.37 -10.76 7.82
N PHE A 38 -2.37 -11.91 7.13
CA PHE A 38 -1.75 -13.13 7.63
C PHE A 38 -0.22 -13.05 7.68
N GLU A 39 0.43 -12.38 6.74
CA GLU A 39 1.86 -12.07 6.80
C GLU A 39 2.19 -11.28 8.08
N LEU A 40 1.42 -10.25 8.40
CA LEU A 40 1.61 -9.48 9.62
C LEU A 40 1.34 -10.31 10.89
N LEU A 41 0.33 -11.20 10.86
CA LEU A 41 0.03 -12.09 11.99
C LEU A 41 1.14 -13.12 12.22
N SER A 42 1.76 -13.64 11.15
CA SER A 42 2.84 -14.63 11.24
C SER A 42 4.13 -14.07 11.88
N GLU A 43 4.33 -12.75 11.80
CA GLU A 43 5.44 -12.07 12.47
C GLU A 43 5.25 -11.98 14.00
N GLN A 44 4.05 -12.30 14.51
CA GLN A 44 3.75 -12.19 15.94
C GLN A 44 3.95 -13.51 16.67
N LYS A 45 4.50 -13.44 17.88
CA LYS A 45 4.63 -14.61 18.74
C LYS A 45 3.29 -15.11 19.28
N THR A 46 2.33 -14.21 19.44
CA THR A 46 1.00 -14.52 20.00
C THR A 46 -0.06 -13.67 19.30
N ALA A 47 -1.25 -14.23 19.16
CA ALA A 47 -2.45 -13.52 18.72
C ALA A 47 -3.61 -13.81 19.67
N SER A 48 -4.54 -12.87 19.84
CA SER A 48 -5.74 -13.15 20.62
C SER A 48 -6.67 -14.07 19.86
N LYS A 49 -7.48 -14.83 20.59
CA LYS A 49 -8.51 -15.68 20.01
C LYS A 49 -9.45 -14.87 19.10
N GLU A 50 -9.91 -13.70 19.55
CA GLU A 50 -10.77 -12.82 18.77
C GLU A 50 -10.13 -12.39 17.44
N THR A 51 -8.83 -12.06 17.44
CA THR A 51 -8.10 -11.70 16.22
C THR A 51 -8.05 -12.87 15.24
N LEU A 52 -7.77 -14.07 15.75
CA LEU A 52 -7.75 -15.28 14.93
C LEU A 52 -9.15 -15.59 14.35
N GLU A 53 -10.20 -15.52 15.17
CA GLU A 53 -11.57 -15.73 14.73
C GLU A 53 -11.98 -14.79 13.58
N LYS A 54 -11.73 -13.50 13.75
CA LYS A 54 -12.03 -12.51 12.71
C LYS A 54 -11.22 -12.74 11.45
N SER A 55 -9.94 -13.08 11.58
CA SER A 55 -9.07 -13.34 10.44
C SER A 55 -9.47 -14.60 9.68
N LEU A 56 -9.83 -15.68 10.38
CA LEU A 56 -10.32 -16.90 9.76
C LEU A 56 -11.64 -16.68 9.02
N LYS A 57 -12.55 -15.88 9.56
CA LYS A 57 -13.80 -15.51 8.88
C LYS A 57 -13.53 -14.78 7.55
N LEU A 58 -12.53 -13.89 7.49
CA LEU A 58 -12.14 -13.23 6.24
C LEU A 58 -11.55 -14.20 5.21
N LEU A 59 -10.85 -15.24 5.67
CA LEU A 59 -10.23 -16.25 4.80
C LEU A 59 -11.23 -17.30 4.32
N SER A 60 -12.30 -17.57 5.06
CA SER A 60 -13.23 -18.69 4.81
C SER A 60 -13.83 -18.73 3.40
N PRO A 61 -14.15 -17.61 2.73
CA PRO A 61 -14.64 -17.65 1.35
C PRO A 61 -13.62 -18.17 0.33
N PHE A 62 -12.32 -18.13 0.66
CA PHE A 62 -11.25 -18.56 -0.23
C PHE A 62 -10.72 -19.95 0.10
N CYS A 63 -10.71 -20.33 1.36
CA CYS A 63 -10.14 -21.57 1.86
C CYS A 63 -11.07 -22.24 2.90
N PRO A 64 -12.30 -22.66 2.52
CA PRO A 64 -13.32 -23.10 3.47
C PRO A 64 -12.87 -24.30 4.32
N HIS A 65 -12.28 -25.32 3.75
CA HIS A 65 -11.88 -26.52 4.49
C HIS A 65 -10.81 -26.25 5.55
N ILE A 66 -9.78 -25.49 5.20
CA ILE A 66 -8.70 -25.12 6.14
C ILE A 66 -9.25 -24.26 7.27
N THR A 67 -10.14 -23.32 6.95
CA THR A 67 -10.70 -22.43 7.96
C THR A 67 -11.67 -23.12 8.90
N GLU A 68 -12.44 -24.11 8.45
CA GLU A 68 -13.27 -24.97 9.32
C GLU A 68 -12.40 -25.78 10.28
N GLU A 69 -11.31 -26.38 9.81
CA GLU A 69 -10.39 -27.13 10.67
C GLU A 69 -9.75 -26.25 11.74
N LEU A 70 -9.24 -25.06 11.33
CA LEU A 70 -8.64 -24.12 12.25
C LEU A 70 -9.66 -23.55 13.24
N TRP A 71 -10.91 -23.32 12.79
CA TRP A 71 -12.02 -22.89 13.65
C TRP A 71 -12.32 -23.88 14.75
N ALA A 72 -12.32 -25.15 14.44
CA ALA A 72 -12.49 -26.22 15.41
C ALA A 72 -11.27 -26.28 16.39
N LYS A 73 -10.05 -26.16 15.87
CA LYS A 73 -8.81 -26.19 16.68
C LYS A 73 -8.73 -25.06 17.69
N ILE A 74 -9.24 -23.87 17.39
CA ILE A 74 -9.31 -22.75 18.35
C ILE A 74 -10.50 -22.86 19.32
N GLY A 75 -11.25 -23.98 19.27
CA GLY A 75 -12.29 -24.33 20.22
C GLY A 75 -13.64 -23.69 19.93
N ASN A 76 -13.94 -23.34 18.70
CA ASN A 76 -15.21 -22.72 18.30
C ASN A 76 -16.25 -23.69 17.74
N ASN A 77 -15.87 -24.94 17.43
CA ASN A 77 -16.82 -25.99 17.02
C ASN A 77 -16.92 -27.05 18.11
N LYS A 78 -17.50 -26.68 19.25
CA LYS A 78 -17.65 -27.59 20.40
C LYS A 78 -18.75 -28.63 20.23
N SER A 79 -19.83 -28.24 19.54
CA SER A 79 -21.00 -29.11 19.30
C SER A 79 -20.86 -29.99 18.06
N GLY A 80 -19.82 -29.78 17.24
CA GLY A 80 -19.69 -30.38 15.91
C GLY A 80 -20.62 -29.78 14.86
N LYS A 81 -21.36 -28.73 15.22
CA LYS A 81 -22.33 -28.01 14.35
C LYS A 81 -22.04 -26.51 14.24
N ASP A 82 -21.07 -26.00 15.00
CA ASP A 82 -20.70 -24.59 15.03
C ASP A 82 -19.66 -24.28 13.94
N PHE A 83 -20.08 -24.39 12.69
CA PHE A 83 -19.23 -24.15 11.54
C PHE A 83 -18.92 -22.66 11.33
N ILE A 84 -17.70 -22.37 10.85
CA ILE A 84 -17.31 -20.99 10.52
C ILE A 84 -18.17 -20.40 9.41
N SER A 85 -18.64 -21.24 8.48
CA SER A 85 -19.53 -20.85 7.39
C SER A 85 -20.89 -20.33 7.86
N LEU A 86 -21.31 -20.70 9.07
CA LEU A 86 -22.53 -20.19 9.72
C LEU A 86 -22.24 -19.01 10.67
N ALA A 87 -20.98 -18.71 10.90
CA ALA A 87 -20.61 -17.64 11.81
C ALA A 87 -20.87 -16.26 11.22
N ARG A 88 -21.37 -15.33 12.05
CA ARG A 88 -21.60 -13.95 11.61
C ARG A 88 -20.33 -13.32 11.07
N TRP A 89 -20.43 -12.65 9.91
CA TRP A 89 -19.33 -11.91 9.30
C TRP A 89 -18.80 -10.83 10.25
N PRO A 90 -17.47 -10.59 10.30
CA PRO A 90 -16.91 -9.62 11.23
C PRO A 90 -17.28 -8.19 10.86
N GLU A 91 -17.68 -7.42 11.86
CA GLU A 91 -18.00 -6.00 11.71
C GLU A 91 -16.76 -5.12 11.92
N VAL A 92 -16.73 -3.99 11.20
CA VAL A 92 -15.65 -3.01 11.31
C VAL A 92 -15.83 -2.17 12.56
N ASP A 93 -14.84 -2.14 13.43
CA ASP A 93 -14.75 -1.13 14.48
C ASP A 93 -14.15 0.15 13.90
N LYS A 94 -15.00 1.16 13.68
CA LYS A 94 -14.60 2.44 13.08
C LYS A 94 -13.57 3.19 13.93
N SER A 95 -13.56 3.00 15.24
CA SER A 95 -12.61 3.65 16.16
C SER A 95 -11.18 3.11 15.97
N LYS A 96 -11.06 1.86 15.54
CA LYS A 96 -9.81 1.14 15.34
C LYS A 96 -9.30 1.13 13.88
N LEU A 97 -9.94 1.87 12.98
CA LEU A 97 -9.46 1.96 11.59
C LEU A 97 -8.09 2.65 11.45
N GLY A 98 -7.57 3.24 12.52
CA GLY A 98 -6.44 4.14 12.47
C GLY A 98 -6.81 5.42 11.70
N LYS A 99 -6.24 6.54 12.05
CA LYS A 99 -6.26 7.70 11.14
C LYS A 99 -5.68 7.18 9.82
N LYS A 100 -6.40 7.33 8.71
CA LYS A 100 -5.79 7.15 7.39
C LYS A 100 -4.51 7.99 7.39
N LYS A 101 -3.39 7.41 7.79
CA LYS A 101 -2.15 7.78 7.15
C LYS A 101 -2.40 7.36 5.70
N LYS A 102 -3.00 8.27 4.88
CA LYS A 102 -2.51 8.37 3.54
C LYS A 102 -1.00 8.36 3.77
N LYS A 103 -0.31 7.26 3.46
CA LYS A 103 1.07 7.38 3.03
C LYS A 103 0.91 8.37 1.87
N LYS A 104 1.09 9.66 2.14
CA LYS A 104 1.71 10.52 1.16
C LYS A 104 3.02 9.80 0.94
N GLN A 105 3.02 8.87 -0.03
CA GLN A 105 4.29 8.41 -0.57
C GLN A 105 4.95 9.72 -0.90
N ASP A 106 6.02 9.98 -0.20
CA ASP A 106 6.78 11.21 -0.39
C ASP A 106 6.95 11.29 -1.90
N ILE A 107 6.55 12.40 -2.50
CA ILE A 107 6.63 12.59 -3.95
C ILE A 107 8.04 12.25 -4.41
N ASN A 108 9.02 12.51 -3.54
CA ASN A 108 10.42 12.21 -3.75
C ASN A 108 10.68 10.70 -3.82
N GLU A 109 10.07 9.86 -2.97
CA GLU A 109 10.21 8.40 -3.04
C GLU A 109 9.64 7.83 -4.33
N LYS A 110 8.51 8.35 -4.80
CA LYS A 110 7.93 7.93 -6.09
C LYS A 110 8.82 8.31 -7.27
N ILE A 111 9.40 9.51 -7.23
CA ILE A 111 10.32 10.01 -8.25
C ILE A 111 11.59 9.14 -8.26
N ILE A 112 12.19 8.91 -7.09
CA ILE A 112 13.40 8.08 -6.94
C ILE A 112 13.16 6.66 -7.47
N THR A 113 12.06 6.02 -7.10
CA THR A 113 11.70 4.66 -7.56
C THR A 113 11.61 4.58 -9.09
N LYS A 114 11.18 5.66 -9.76
CA LYS A 114 11.12 5.73 -11.22
C LYS A 114 12.46 6.08 -11.86
N LEU A 115 13.23 6.93 -11.21
CA LEU A 115 14.51 7.40 -11.74
C LEU A 115 15.62 6.36 -11.63
N LYS A 116 15.65 5.53 -10.57
CA LYS A 116 16.68 4.50 -10.39
C LYS A 116 16.87 3.62 -11.63
N PRO A 117 15.85 2.93 -12.17
CA PRO A 117 16.03 2.08 -13.35
C PRO A 117 16.40 2.87 -14.61
N ILE A 118 15.97 4.14 -14.71
CA ILE A 118 16.31 5.00 -15.84
C ILE A 118 17.76 5.48 -15.74
N SER A 119 18.20 5.84 -14.53
CA SER A 119 19.56 6.28 -14.25
C SER A 119 20.58 5.16 -14.49
N GLU A 120 20.23 3.91 -14.15
CA GLU A 120 21.05 2.72 -14.41
C GLU A 120 21.13 2.37 -15.90
N LYS A 121 20.04 2.60 -16.64
CA LYS A 121 19.99 2.33 -18.09
C LYS A 121 20.80 3.33 -18.93
N TYR A 122 20.97 4.56 -18.45
CA TYR A 122 21.69 5.63 -19.15
C TYR A 122 22.78 6.23 -18.26
N PRO A 123 23.86 5.49 -17.98
CA PRO A 123 24.94 5.94 -17.09
C PRO A 123 25.71 7.16 -17.65
N GLU A 124 25.75 7.32 -18.96
CA GLU A 124 26.42 8.41 -19.67
C GLU A 124 25.72 9.77 -19.47
N LYS A 125 24.42 9.77 -19.15
CA LYS A 125 23.65 10.99 -18.89
C LYS A 125 23.94 11.52 -17.50
N LYS A 126 24.38 12.77 -17.37
CA LYS A 126 24.83 13.36 -16.10
C LYS A 126 23.76 14.21 -15.41
N LYS A 127 22.80 14.74 -16.19
CA LYS A 127 21.77 15.64 -15.68
C LYS A 127 20.35 15.09 -15.84
N ILE A 128 19.51 15.35 -14.86
CA ILE A 128 18.10 15.00 -14.84
C ILE A 128 17.28 16.28 -14.70
N TYR A 129 16.41 16.53 -15.67
CA TYR A 129 15.44 17.62 -15.61
C TYR A 129 14.06 17.06 -15.27
N LEU A 130 13.48 17.55 -14.18
CA LEU A 130 12.17 17.17 -13.70
C LEU A 130 11.17 18.29 -13.92
N TYR A 131 10.10 18.01 -14.63
CA TYR A 131 9.00 18.96 -14.87
C TYR A 131 7.80 18.57 -14.04
N THR A 132 7.35 19.45 -13.18
CA THR A 132 6.24 19.19 -12.25
C THR A 132 5.15 20.23 -12.38
N ILE A 133 3.97 19.97 -11.82
CA ILE A 133 2.93 20.98 -11.72
C ILE A 133 3.30 22.03 -10.66
N PRO A 134 2.84 23.29 -10.80
CA PRO A 134 3.22 24.38 -9.89
C PRO A 134 3.13 24.05 -8.39
N PRO A 135 2.04 23.43 -7.87
CA PRO A 135 1.89 23.19 -6.43
C PRO A 135 2.79 22.07 -5.88
N GLU A 136 3.54 21.37 -6.74
CA GLU A 136 4.42 20.27 -6.34
C GLU A 136 5.91 20.63 -6.41
N LYS A 137 6.28 21.75 -7.04
CA LYS A 137 7.67 22.18 -7.23
C LYS A 137 8.40 22.29 -5.88
N ASP A 138 7.79 22.94 -4.90
CA ASP A 138 8.38 23.19 -3.58
C ASP A 138 8.41 21.93 -2.68
N LYS A 139 7.78 20.83 -3.11
CA LYS A 139 7.75 19.56 -2.38
C LYS A 139 8.83 18.59 -2.85
N ILE A 140 9.54 18.94 -3.91
CA ILE A 140 10.60 18.10 -4.49
C ILE A 140 11.94 18.48 -3.87
N ASP A 141 12.54 17.50 -3.19
CA ASP A 141 13.86 17.59 -2.59
C ASP A 141 14.93 17.17 -3.61
N LYS A 142 15.54 18.19 -4.25
CA LYS A 142 16.57 18.00 -5.27
C LYS A 142 17.78 17.26 -4.73
N GLU A 143 18.21 17.59 -3.51
CA GLU A 143 19.42 17.02 -2.90
C GLU A 143 19.23 15.53 -2.60
N LYS A 144 18.05 15.15 -2.06
CA LYS A 144 17.71 13.76 -1.80
C LYS A 144 17.68 12.92 -3.09
N ILE A 145 17.09 13.46 -4.15
CA ILE A 145 16.99 12.77 -5.44
C ILE A 145 18.37 12.65 -6.08
N SER A 146 19.20 13.71 -6.04
CA SER A 146 20.56 13.71 -6.58
C SER A 146 21.45 12.67 -5.87
N LYS A 147 21.39 12.58 -4.54
CA LYS A 147 22.13 11.56 -3.77
C LYS A 147 21.74 10.13 -4.14
N GLU A 148 20.44 9.88 -4.34
CA GLU A 148 19.92 8.54 -4.63
C GLU A 148 20.14 8.11 -6.09
N THR A 149 20.24 9.06 -7.02
CA THR A 149 20.43 8.78 -8.46
C THR A 149 21.88 8.96 -8.92
N GLY A 150 22.73 9.62 -8.11
CA GLY A 150 24.11 9.95 -8.46
C GLY A 150 24.24 10.97 -9.59
N LYS A 151 23.19 11.72 -9.91
CA LYS A 151 23.11 12.67 -11.02
C LYS A 151 22.69 14.06 -10.55
N GLU A 152 23.08 15.09 -11.29
CA GLU A 152 22.62 16.44 -11.04
C GLU A 152 21.14 16.58 -11.39
N VAL A 153 20.33 17.17 -10.49
CA VAL A 153 18.88 17.25 -10.67
C VAL A 153 18.42 18.72 -10.71
N GLU A 154 17.74 19.08 -11.79
CA GLU A 154 17.05 20.37 -11.91
C GLU A 154 15.53 20.19 -11.95
N VAL A 155 14.81 21.04 -11.25
CA VAL A 155 13.34 20.97 -11.14
C VAL A 155 12.70 22.25 -11.67
N TYR A 156 11.90 22.08 -12.70
CA TYR A 156 11.10 23.15 -13.30
C TYR A 156 9.61 22.93 -13.06
N SER A 157 8.89 24.02 -12.93
CA SER A 157 7.44 23.97 -13.05
C SER A 157 7.03 23.91 -14.54
N SER A 158 5.95 23.19 -14.85
CA SER A 158 5.35 23.21 -16.19
C SER A 158 4.93 24.62 -16.61
N ALA A 159 4.70 25.53 -15.67
CA ALA A 159 4.33 26.92 -15.89
C ALA A 159 5.53 27.86 -16.05
N ASP A 160 6.76 27.44 -15.74
CA ASP A 160 7.94 28.28 -15.86
C ASP A 160 8.20 28.64 -17.33
N LYS A 161 8.41 29.93 -17.62
CA LYS A 161 8.66 30.41 -19.00
C LYS A 161 10.09 30.10 -19.45
N ASP A 162 11.04 30.13 -18.54
CA ASP A 162 12.48 29.97 -18.82
C ASP A 162 12.98 28.53 -18.58
N LYS A 163 12.07 27.55 -18.65
CA LYS A 163 12.43 26.13 -18.47
C LYS A 163 13.20 25.60 -19.66
N TYR A 164 14.27 24.87 -19.40
CA TYR A 164 14.96 24.08 -20.41
C TYR A 164 14.15 22.80 -20.67
N ASP A 165 13.49 22.68 -21.83
CA ASP A 165 12.61 21.56 -22.18
C ASP A 165 12.69 21.23 -23.69
N PRO A 166 13.83 20.67 -24.16
CA PRO A 166 14.05 20.42 -25.58
C PRO A 166 13.09 19.40 -26.20
N GLU A 167 12.55 18.48 -25.38
CA GLU A 167 11.63 17.44 -25.84
C GLU A 167 10.17 17.64 -25.42
N ASN A 168 9.80 18.82 -24.94
CA ASN A 168 8.45 19.13 -24.47
C ASN A 168 7.92 18.16 -23.40
N LYS A 169 8.81 17.65 -22.53
CA LYS A 169 8.45 16.73 -21.45
C LYS A 169 7.60 17.40 -20.36
N SER A 170 7.65 18.73 -20.23
CA SER A 170 6.81 19.49 -19.31
C SER A 170 5.31 19.28 -19.57
N LYS A 171 4.90 19.06 -20.83
CA LYS A 171 3.51 18.76 -21.19
C LYS A 171 3.01 17.40 -20.66
N LYS A 172 3.92 16.50 -20.32
CA LYS A 172 3.60 15.17 -19.77
C LYS A 172 3.49 15.17 -18.25
N ALA A 173 3.80 16.29 -17.59
CA ALA A 173 3.69 16.44 -16.16
C ALA A 173 2.24 16.31 -15.68
N LYS A 174 1.99 15.40 -14.74
CA LYS A 174 0.69 15.18 -14.10
C LYS A 174 0.85 15.18 -12.59
N PRO A 175 -0.22 15.42 -11.82
CA PRO A 175 -0.13 15.34 -10.35
C PRO A 175 0.51 14.02 -9.87
N GLY A 176 1.63 14.13 -9.13
CA GLY A 176 2.41 12.98 -8.65
C GLY A 176 3.23 12.24 -9.72
N LEU A 177 3.29 12.75 -10.95
CA LEU A 177 4.01 12.16 -12.07
C LEU A 177 4.75 13.26 -12.85
N PRO A 178 6.00 13.61 -12.49
CA PRO A 178 6.78 14.59 -13.22
C PRO A 178 7.14 14.08 -14.62
N GLY A 179 7.26 15.00 -15.56
CA GLY A 179 7.97 14.76 -16.81
C GLY A 179 9.46 14.62 -16.52
N ILE A 180 10.16 13.74 -17.23
CA ILE A 180 11.60 13.46 -17.03
C ILE A 180 12.32 13.63 -18.35
N TYR A 181 13.40 14.40 -18.35
CA TYR A 181 14.38 14.49 -19.43
C TYR A 181 15.79 14.25 -18.89
N LEU A 182 16.63 13.59 -19.65
CA LEU A 182 17.99 13.20 -19.29
C LEU A 182 18.98 13.77 -20.32
N GLU A 183 20.02 14.40 -19.83
CA GLU A 183 21.11 14.97 -20.64
C GLU A 183 22.48 14.45 -20.20
#